data_9e25caa2e0b7303d57a2f770e2f2e0c4
#
_entry.id   9e25caa2e0b7303d57a2f770e2f2e0c4
#
_cell.length_a   1.000
_cell.length_b   1.000
_cell.length_c   1.000
_cell.angle_alpha   90.00
_cell.angle_beta   90.00
_cell.angle_gamma   90.00
#
_symmetry.space_group_name_H-M   'P 1'
#
loop_
_entity.id
_entity.type
_entity.pdbx_description
1 polymer ?
#
loop_
_entity_poly.entity_id
_entity_poly.type
_entity_poly.pdbx_seq_one_letter_code
_entity_poly.pdbx_strand_id
1 'polypeptide(L)'
;MNETFTTKQSRRVFFAKSTKTAIGLSLLSSSFPLGSEAANNLYGNIKSIPTMNGTISTKDFGVTLIHEHLLFGDIPKDKEKVSVDFAVAMVKEAERVGINTIVDLSPTRDIRLYQEIASQVSLNIIVSTGSYIYRMMPDSITKLSEEQYKDRLREELTKGINGTTIRAGIIKVAGNKTPLTDWERMVFRAAAKVHQELNVPIATHAIFNPEEQFNWLVKNGADPTKLFFSHTEAKFGWGGLTREQMGEQLLRIAKGGGHMMFNNFGYAFDTPWEDLVYLIRLLCDNGFRNKVLTSSDCYWHWNNGKMIVNVDDVHPETRQKTYAYMITDAVPDLLKAGFSAKDIQAFLVDNPARFFA
;
A
#
# COMPACT_ATOMS: atom_id res chain seq x y z
N MET A 1 -11.63 42.13 4.36
CA MET A 1 -12.35 41.62 3.18
C MET A 1 -12.29 40.10 3.26
N ASN A 2 -13.44 39.51 3.61
CA ASN A 2 -13.58 38.05 3.76
C ASN A 2 -13.89 37.45 2.40
N GLU A 3 -12.94 36.74 1.82
CA GLU A 3 -13.25 35.83 0.69
C GLU A 3 -13.52 34.44 1.23
N THR A 4 -14.80 34.13 1.33
CA THR A 4 -15.32 32.79 1.51
C THR A 4 -15.07 31.97 0.23
N PHE A 5 -14.01 31.15 0.21
CA PHE A 5 -13.82 30.17 -0.84
C PHE A 5 -14.93 29.13 -0.78
N THR A 6 -15.86 29.20 -1.70
CA THR A 6 -17.01 28.32 -1.80
C THR A 6 -16.57 26.93 -2.28
N THR A 7 -17.01 25.92 -1.56
CA THR A 7 -16.85 24.47 -1.79
C THR A 7 -17.23 23.99 -3.22
N LYS A 8 -17.83 24.83 -4.05
CA LYS A 8 -18.20 24.52 -5.43
C LYS A 8 -17.04 24.59 -6.45
N GLN A 9 -15.99 25.36 -6.21
CA GLN A 9 -14.87 25.46 -7.15
C GLN A 9 -13.89 24.29 -7.04
N SER A 10 -13.68 23.74 -5.85
CA SER A 10 -12.83 22.56 -5.67
C SER A 10 -13.43 21.30 -6.30
N ARG A 11 -14.78 21.16 -6.32
CA ARG A 11 -15.47 20.03 -6.97
C ARG A 11 -15.36 20.04 -8.50
N ARG A 12 -15.33 21.21 -9.15
CA ARG A 12 -15.28 21.31 -10.62
C ARG A 12 -13.91 21.00 -11.22
N VAL A 13 -12.82 21.27 -10.53
CA VAL A 13 -11.46 20.98 -11.01
C VAL A 13 -11.14 19.47 -10.92
N PHE A 14 -11.71 18.78 -9.92
CA PHE A 14 -11.52 17.35 -9.72
C PHE A 14 -12.22 16.47 -10.78
N PHE A 15 -13.35 16.94 -11.36
CA PHE A 15 -14.19 16.12 -12.26
C PHE A 15 -13.98 16.38 -13.76
N ALA A 16 -13.03 17.24 -14.18
CA ALA A 16 -12.96 17.71 -15.57
C ALA A 16 -12.10 16.85 -16.54
N LYS A 17 -11.56 15.69 -16.13
CA LYS A 17 -10.67 14.86 -16.99
C LYS A 17 -11.10 13.40 -17.21
N SER A 18 -12.38 13.09 -17.16
CA SER A 18 -12.87 11.70 -17.25
C SER A 18 -13.05 11.11 -18.66
N THR A 19 -12.38 11.62 -19.69
CA THR A 19 -12.53 11.12 -21.07
C THR A 19 -11.47 10.11 -21.54
N LYS A 20 -10.49 9.73 -20.69
CA LYS A 20 -9.46 8.72 -21.06
C LYS A 20 -9.77 7.29 -20.55
N THR A 21 -10.89 7.08 -19.91
CA THR A 21 -11.22 5.88 -19.11
C THR A 21 -11.56 4.62 -19.93
N ALA A 22 -11.81 4.72 -21.23
CA ALA A 22 -12.37 3.60 -22.00
C ALA A 22 -11.36 2.48 -22.35
N ILE A 23 -10.06 2.74 -22.34
CA ILE A 23 -9.05 1.77 -22.80
C ILE A 23 -8.58 0.86 -21.66
N GLY A 24 -8.49 1.36 -20.43
CA GLY A 24 -8.05 0.57 -19.26
C GLY A 24 -9.09 -0.46 -18.78
N LEU A 25 -10.38 -0.12 -18.86
CA LEU A 25 -11.47 -0.97 -18.38
C LEU A 25 -11.70 -2.21 -19.25
N SER A 26 -11.48 -2.15 -20.56
CA SER A 26 -11.72 -3.29 -21.45
C SER A 26 -10.69 -4.42 -21.29
N LEU A 27 -9.51 -4.12 -20.78
CA LEU A 27 -8.42 -5.10 -20.57
C LEU A 27 -8.56 -5.86 -19.25
N LEU A 28 -9.16 -5.26 -18.24
CA LEU A 28 -9.34 -5.87 -16.91
C LEU A 28 -10.72 -6.51 -16.72
N SER A 29 -11.71 -6.18 -17.58
CA SER A 29 -13.08 -6.71 -17.50
C SER A 29 -13.28 -8.10 -18.10
N SER A 30 -12.28 -8.69 -18.76
CA SER A 30 -12.33 -10.10 -19.15
C SER A 30 -11.91 -10.99 -17.98
N SER A 31 -12.73 -10.99 -16.92
CA SER A 31 -12.66 -12.03 -15.89
C SER A 31 -13.03 -13.37 -16.52
N PHE A 32 -12.02 -14.15 -16.90
CA PHE A 32 -12.23 -15.57 -17.18
C PHE A 32 -12.64 -16.23 -15.88
N PRO A 33 -13.80 -16.92 -15.82
CA PRO A 33 -14.13 -17.76 -14.67
C PRO A 33 -13.09 -18.90 -14.63
N LEU A 34 -12.08 -18.78 -13.80
CA LEU A 34 -11.15 -19.87 -13.53
C LEU A 34 -11.91 -20.94 -12.73
N GLY A 35 -11.91 -22.17 -13.22
CA GLY A 35 -12.41 -23.31 -12.44
C GLY A 35 -11.64 -23.43 -11.12
N SER A 36 -12.28 -23.97 -10.08
CA SER A 36 -11.73 -24.02 -8.71
C SER A 36 -10.31 -24.63 -8.61
N GLU A 37 -9.96 -25.60 -9.45
CA GLU A 37 -8.60 -26.18 -9.51
C GLU A 37 -7.57 -25.23 -10.13
N ALA A 38 -7.94 -24.49 -11.16
CA ALA A 38 -7.06 -23.51 -11.77
C ALA A 38 -6.79 -22.31 -10.82
N ALA A 39 -7.80 -21.90 -10.02
CA ALA A 39 -7.65 -20.90 -8.98
C ALA A 39 -6.71 -21.36 -7.85
N ASN A 40 -6.85 -22.60 -7.39
CA ASN A 40 -5.97 -23.16 -6.36
C ASN A 40 -4.51 -23.27 -6.83
N ASN A 41 -4.27 -23.58 -8.10
CA ASN A 41 -2.92 -23.60 -8.68
C ASN A 41 -2.31 -22.19 -8.87
N LEU A 42 -3.15 -21.16 -9.04
CA LEU A 42 -2.71 -19.78 -9.21
C LEU A 42 -2.48 -19.05 -7.87
N TYR A 43 -3.35 -19.27 -6.88
CA TYR A 43 -3.39 -18.47 -5.65
C TYR A 43 -2.86 -19.20 -4.41
N GLY A 44 -2.48 -20.48 -4.50
CA GLY A 44 -2.08 -21.27 -3.33
C GLY A 44 -3.24 -21.53 -2.38
N ASN A 45 -2.99 -21.59 -1.08
CA ASN A 45 -4.03 -21.79 -0.08
C ASN A 45 -4.98 -20.59 -0.01
N ILE A 46 -6.25 -20.78 -0.34
CA ILE A 46 -7.27 -19.74 -0.21
C ILE A 46 -7.43 -19.36 1.26
N LYS A 47 -7.24 -18.08 1.58
CA LYS A 47 -7.43 -17.53 2.91
C LYS A 47 -8.60 -16.56 2.96
N SER A 48 -9.20 -16.44 4.14
CA SER A 48 -10.17 -15.39 4.48
C SER A 48 -9.43 -14.27 5.22
N ILE A 49 -9.45 -13.08 4.65
CA ILE A 49 -8.74 -11.91 5.17
C ILE A 49 -9.74 -10.93 5.78
N PRO A 50 -9.48 -10.42 7.00
CA PRO A 50 -10.32 -9.40 7.62
C PRO A 50 -10.38 -8.12 6.78
N THR A 51 -11.57 -7.53 6.68
CA THR A 51 -11.83 -6.21 6.09
C THR A 51 -12.63 -5.35 7.06
N MET A 52 -12.81 -4.09 6.75
CA MET A 52 -13.66 -3.18 7.55
C MET A 52 -15.12 -3.66 7.65
N ASN A 53 -15.64 -4.37 6.64
CA ASN A 53 -17.03 -4.83 6.56
C ASN A 53 -17.17 -6.36 6.69
N GLY A 54 -16.20 -7.04 7.31
CA GLY A 54 -16.25 -8.49 7.50
C GLY A 54 -14.98 -9.19 7.04
N THR A 55 -15.08 -10.12 6.09
CA THR A 55 -13.94 -10.86 5.53
C THR A 55 -14.07 -11.03 4.03
N ILE A 56 -12.95 -11.12 3.34
CA ILE A 56 -12.90 -11.42 1.91
C ILE A 56 -11.98 -12.62 1.66
N SER A 57 -12.35 -13.49 0.74
CA SER A 57 -11.46 -14.54 0.25
C SER A 57 -10.38 -13.96 -0.66
N THR A 58 -9.14 -14.45 -0.57
CA THR A 58 -8.04 -14.00 -1.45
C THR A 58 -8.36 -14.19 -2.94
N LYS A 59 -9.17 -15.17 -3.32
CA LYS A 59 -9.64 -15.36 -4.71
C LYS A 59 -10.57 -14.26 -5.22
N ASP A 60 -11.19 -13.51 -4.30
CA ASP A 60 -12.19 -12.48 -4.61
C ASP A 60 -11.62 -11.06 -4.50
N PHE A 61 -10.32 -10.92 -4.30
CA PHE A 61 -9.64 -9.61 -4.16
C PHE A 61 -9.85 -8.69 -5.35
N GLY A 62 -9.88 -9.24 -6.58
CA GLY A 62 -9.97 -8.44 -7.81
C GLY A 62 -8.79 -7.50 -7.99
N VAL A 63 -9.00 -6.39 -8.67
CA VAL A 63 -7.99 -5.33 -8.81
C VAL A 63 -7.72 -4.72 -7.45
N THR A 64 -6.48 -4.85 -6.99
CA THR A 64 -6.09 -4.55 -5.61
C THR A 64 -4.98 -3.49 -5.58
N LEU A 65 -5.24 -2.39 -4.87
CA LEU A 65 -4.21 -1.44 -4.46
C LEU A 65 -3.70 -1.87 -3.08
N ILE A 66 -2.49 -2.43 -3.06
CA ILE A 66 -1.95 -3.09 -1.87
C ILE A 66 -1.19 -2.15 -0.91
N HIS A 67 -1.07 -0.86 -1.25
CA HIS A 67 -0.42 0.16 -0.43
C HIS A 67 -1.08 1.52 -0.62
N GLU A 68 -2.03 1.85 0.25
CA GLU A 68 -2.73 3.13 0.26
C GLU A 68 -2.94 3.63 1.68
N HIS A 69 -3.41 4.88 1.80
CA HIS A 69 -3.73 5.52 3.07
C HIS A 69 -5.07 6.24 2.98
N LEU A 70 -6.08 5.77 3.71
CA LEU A 70 -7.42 6.37 3.74
C LEU A 70 -7.46 7.67 4.54
N LEU A 71 -6.74 7.70 5.65
CA LEU A 71 -6.52 8.86 6.50
C LEU A 71 -5.09 8.78 7.04
N PHE A 72 -4.32 9.85 6.91
CA PHE A 72 -2.92 9.87 7.32
C PHE A 72 -2.66 10.92 8.39
N GLY A 73 -2.06 10.51 9.52
CA GLY A 73 -1.80 11.38 10.65
C GLY A 73 -3.06 11.71 11.48
N ASP A 74 -2.91 12.67 12.37
CA ASP A 74 -4.01 13.13 13.23
C ASP A 74 -5.00 14.01 12.46
N ILE A 75 -6.28 13.69 12.58
CA ILE A 75 -7.35 14.47 11.98
C ILE A 75 -7.93 15.42 13.04
N PRO A 76 -7.85 16.75 12.85
CA PRO A 76 -8.47 17.70 13.77
C PRO A 76 -9.98 17.48 13.86
N LYS A 77 -10.54 17.61 15.06
CA LYS A 77 -11.94 17.26 15.34
C LYS A 77 -12.95 18.04 14.47
N ASP A 78 -12.67 19.31 14.19
CA ASP A 78 -13.46 20.16 13.31
C ASP A 78 -13.28 19.81 11.81
N LYS A 79 -12.36 18.90 11.48
CA LYS A 79 -12.05 18.43 10.12
C LYS A 79 -12.49 16.98 9.86
N GLU A 80 -13.00 16.26 10.87
CA GLU A 80 -13.37 14.85 10.73
C GLU A 80 -14.34 14.63 9.56
N LYS A 81 -15.46 15.40 9.55
CA LYS A 81 -16.47 15.23 8.48
C LYS A 81 -15.90 15.48 7.08
N VAL A 82 -15.16 16.55 6.88
CA VAL A 82 -14.60 16.86 5.55
C VAL A 82 -13.55 15.82 5.14
N SER A 83 -12.82 15.25 6.10
CA SER A 83 -11.85 14.17 5.85
C SER A 83 -12.55 12.88 5.43
N VAL A 84 -13.63 12.51 6.11
CA VAL A 84 -14.45 11.34 5.75
C VAL A 84 -15.10 11.54 4.38
N ASP A 85 -15.73 12.69 4.12
CA ASP A 85 -16.35 12.99 2.83
C ASP A 85 -15.33 12.94 1.69
N PHE A 86 -14.09 13.40 1.92
CA PHE A 86 -13.00 13.32 0.95
C PHE A 86 -12.56 11.88 0.71
N ALA A 87 -12.32 11.11 1.79
CA ALA A 87 -11.96 9.71 1.70
C ALA A 87 -13.01 8.90 0.92
N VAL A 88 -14.29 9.08 1.25
CA VAL A 88 -15.41 8.42 0.56
C VAL A 88 -15.42 8.78 -0.93
N ALA A 89 -15.19 10.04 -1.28
CA ALA A 89 -15.15 10.47 -2.69
C ALA A 89 -13.99 9.80 -3.45
N MET A 90 -12.82 9.70 -2.83
CA MET A 90 -11.63 9.03 -3.39
C MET A 90 -11.86 7.53 -3.59
N VAL A 91 -12.45 6.83 -2.60
CA VAL A 91 -12.77 5.41 -2.71
C VAL A 91 -13.83 5.17 -3.78
N LYS A 92 -14.88 5.99 -3.86
CA LYS A 92 -15.91 5.88 -4.92
C LYS A 92 -15.35 6.16 -6.32
N GLU A 93 -14.31 6.97 -6.44
CA GLU A 93 -13.60 7.15 -7.69
C GLU A 93 -12.83 5.86 -8.06
N ALA A 94 -12.17 5.23 -7.10
CA ALA A 94 -11.50 3.93 -7.29
C ALA A 94 -12.48 2.84 -7.73
N GLU A 95 -13.64 2.74 -7.08
CA GLU A 95 -14.71 1.79 -7.48
C GLU A 95 -15.13 1.98 -8.94
N ARG A 96 -15.30 3.25 -9.38
CA ARG A 96 -15.73 3.55 -10.76
C ARG A 96 -14.73 3.14 -11.83
N VAL A 97 -13.44 3.04 -11.49
CA VAL A 97 -12.41 2.57 -12.41
C VAL A 97 -12.07 1.08 -12.21
N GLY A 98 -12.89 0.36 -11.46
CA GLY A 98 -12.81 -1.11 -11.33
C GLY A 98 -11.85 -1.62 -10.26
N ILE A 99 -11.39 -0.78 -9.32
CA ILE A 99 -10.65 -1.23 -8.14
C ILE A 99 -11.62 -1.91 -7.18
N ASN A 100 -11.27 -3.08 -6.66
CA ASN A 100 -12.11 -3.92 -5.82
C ASN A 100 -11.64 -3.96 -4.36
N THR A 101 -10.32 -3.84 -4.13
CA THR A 101 -9.72 -3.96 -2.81
C THR A 101 -8.64 -2.91 -2.61
N ILE A 102 -8.64 -2.28 -1.43
CA ILE A 102 -7.56 -1.40 -0.96
C ILE A 102 -6.99 -1.97 0.33
N VAL A 103 -5.66 -1.99 0.43
CA VAL A 103 -4.95 -2.28 1.67
C VAL A 103 -4.42 -0.96 2.24
N ASP A 104 -5.01 -0.53 3.36
CA ASP A 104 -4.58 0.66 4.08
C ASP A 104 -3.41 0.33 5.00
N LEU A 105 -2.28 0.97 4.75
CA LEU A 105 -1.05 0.78 5.51
C LEU A 105 -0.79 1.87 6.56
N SER A 106 -1.85 2.54 7.03
CA SER A 106 -1.81 3.48 8.14
C SER A 106 -1.94 2.73 9.49
N PRO A 107 -0.84 2.48 10.22
CA PRO A 107 -0.88 1.67 11.44
C PRO A 107 -1.42 2.43 12.66
N THR A 108 -1.55 3.76 12.55
CA THR A 108 -2.21 4.63 13.54
C THR A 108 -3.38 5.31 12.89
N ARG A 109 -4.56 5.16 13.46
CA ARG A 109 -5.81 5.68 12.91
C ARG A 109 -6.91 5.78 13.95
N ASP A 110 -7.87 6.66 13.73
CA ASP A 110 -9.15 6.62 14.40
C ASP A 110 -10.07 5.63 13.68
N ILE A 111 -10.23 4.43 14.24
CA ILE A 111 -11.02 3.35 13.63
C ILE A 111 -12.49 3.74 13.44
N ARG A 112 -13.02 4.67 14.23
CA ARG A 112 -14.38 5.20 14.11
C ARG A 112 -14.60 5.91 12.77
N LEU A 113 -13.63 6.74 12.35
CA LEU A 113 -13.68 7.42 11.04
C LEU A 113 -13.58 6.42 9.89
N TYR A 114 -12.78 5.36 10.04
CA TYR A 114 -12.70 4.27 9.06
C TYR A 114 -14.02 3.52 8.93
N GLN A 115 -14.73 3.27 10.04
CA GLN A 115 -16.06 2.66 10.02
C GLN A 115 -17.06 3.55 9.27
N GLU A 116 -17.01 4.86 9.48
CA GLU A 116 -17.86 5.82 8.78
C GLU A 116 -17.58 5.83 7.27
N ILE A 117 -16.30 5.77 6.85
CA ILE A 117 -15.93 5.64 5.44
C ILE A 117 -16.44 4.32 4.88
N ALA A 118 -16.15 3.20 5.53
CA ALA A 118 -16.47 1.86 5.05
C ALA A 118 -17.99 1.62 4.92
N SER A 119 -18.81 2.27 5.75
CA SER A 119 -20.28 2.20 5.66
C SER A 119 -20.87 2.85 4.40
N GLN A 120 -20.09 3.67 3.67
CA GLN A 120 -20.52 4.45 2.53
C GLN A 120 -19.97 3.97 1.19
N VAL A 121 -19.17 2.89 1.19
CA VAL A 121 -18.47 2.35 0.01
C VAL A 121 -18.65 0.84 -0.08
N SER A 122 -18.50 0.27 -1.28
CA SER A 122 -18.61 -1.18 -1.51
C SER A 122 -17.25 -1.88 -1.61
N LEU A 123 -16.18 -1.11 -1.83
CA LEU A 123 -14.81 -1.59 -1.98
C LEU A 123 -14.33 -2.26 -0.68
N ASN A 124 -13.58 -3.35 -0.82
CA ASN A 124 -13.00 -4.04 0.33
C ASN A 124 -11.81 -3.23 0.89
N ILE A 125 -11.85 -2.93 2.17
CA ILE A 125 -10.78 -2.19 2.86
C ILE A 125 -10.13 -3.12 3.88
N ILE A 126 -8.87 -3.50 3.64
CA ILE A 126 -8.03 -4.25 4.57
C ILE A 126 -7.18 -3.23 5.32
N VAL A 127 -7.18 -3.27 6.64
CA VAL A 127 -6.39 -2.36 7.48
C VAL A 127 -5.17 -3.05 8.06
N SER A 128 -4.10 -2.30 8.32
CA SER A 128 -2.87 -2.81 8.92
C SER A 128 -2.84 -2.62 10.44
N THR A 129 -2.00 -3.38 11.12
CA THR A 129 -1.45 -3.09 12.46
C THR A 129 0.03 -2.76 12.33
N GLY A 130 0.70 -2.44 13.43
CA GLY A 130 2.13 -2.21 13.42
C GLY A 130 2.54 -0.77 13.71
N SER A 131 3.60 -0.28 13.07
CA SER A 131 4.10 1.08 13.24
C SER A 131 4.72 1.66 11.98
N TYR A 132 4.75 2.99 11.92
CA TYR A 132 5.49 3.75 10.93
C TYR A 132 6.85 4.19 11.50
N ILE A 133 7.47 5.23 10.94
CA ILE A 133 8.76 5.72 11.43
C ILE A 133 8.64 6.33 12.83
N TYR A 134 9.65 6.10 13.69
CA TYR A 134 9.64 6.43 15.11
C TYR A 134 9.08 7.82 15.43
N ARG A 135 9.56 8.87 14.76
CA ARG A 135 9.18 10.27 15.02
C ARG A 135 7.70 10.60 14.73
N MET A 136 7.01 9.74 13.99
CA MET A 136 5.59 9.90 13.63
C MET A 136 4.67 9.00 14.46
N MET A 137 5.24 8.22 15.37
CA MET A 137 4.47 7.35 16.25
C MET A 137 4.23 8.01 17.59
N PRO A 138 3.05 7.83 18.19
CA PRO A 138 2.77 8.35 19.53
C PRO A 138 3.58 7.61 20.60
N ASP A 139 3.78 8.28 21.74
CA ASP A 139 4.47 7.73 22.91
C ASP A 139 3.87 6.40 23.39
N SER A 140 2.57 6.23 23.25
CA SER A 140 1.86 4.98 23.57
C SER A 140 2.33 3.77 22.76
N ILE A 141 3.06 3.99 21.66
CA ILE A 141 3.65 2.92 20.83
C ILE A 141 5.17 2.91 20.99
N THR A 142 5.82 4.07 20.95
CA THR A 142 7.28 4.14 20.98
C THR A 142 7.89 3.71 22.33
N LYS A 143 7.13 3.79 23.42
CA LYS A 143 7.53 3.38 24.76
C LYS A 143 7.20 1.92 25.10
N LEU A 144 6.57 1.17 24.22
CA LEU A 144 6.27 -0.24 24.47
C LEU A 144 7.56 -1.07 24.50
N SER A 145 7.63 -2.01 25.44
CA SER A 145 8.60 -3.10 25.40
C SER A 145 8.28 -4.02 24.20
N GLU A 146 9.23 -4.85 23.80
CA GLU A 146 9.02 -5.78 22.70
C GLU A 146 7.82 -6.71 22.93
N GLU A 147 7.64 -7.20 24.16
CA GLU A 147 6.51 -8.07 24.51
C GLU A 147 5.17 -7.32 24.40
N GLN A 148 5.09 -6.12 24.99
CA GLN A 148 3.91 -5.29 24.89
C GLN A 148 3.56 -4.94 23.43
N TYR A 149 4.59 -4.72 22.60
CA TYR A 149 4.39 -4.45 21.17
C TYR A 149 3.85 -5.70 20.44
N LYS A 150 4.37 -6.89 20.73
CA LYS A 150 3.84 -8.17 20.21
C LYS A 150 2.39 -8.39 20.65
N ASP A 151 2.08 -8.15 21.93
CA ASP A 151 0.72 -8.31 22.45
C ASP A 151 -0.28 -7.37 21.74
N ARG A 152 0.11 -6.12 21.49
CA ARG A 152 -0.69 -5.18 20.69
C ARG A 152 -0.92 -5.73 19.27
N LEU A 153 0.13 -6.23 18.59
CA LEU A 153 -0.04 -6.82 17.25
C LEU A 153 -1.00 -8.01 17.28
N ARG A 154 -0.84 -8.94 18.24
CA ARG A 154 -1.72 -10.10 18.41
C ARG A 154 -3.17 -9.69 18.64
N GLU A 155 -3.39 -8.71 19.49
CA GLU A 155 -4.73 -8.20 19.81
C GLU A 155 -5.42 -7.63 18.56
N GLU A 156 -4.75 -6.72 17.84
CA GLU A 156 -5.30 -6.09 16.63
C GLU A 156 -5.52 -7.08 15.48
N LEU A 157 -4.74 -8.17 15.42
CA LEU A 157 -4.89 -9.22 14.40
C LEU A 157 -5.95 -10.27 14.74
N THR A 158 -6.21 -10.53 16.02
CA THR A 158 -7.06 -11.66 16.45
C THR A 158 -8.37 -11.26 17.12
N LYS A 159 -8.35 -10.16 17.87
CA LYS A 159 -9.52 -9.68 18.63
C LYS A 159 -10.15 -8.46 17.98
N GLY A 160 -9.35 -7.43 17.72
CA GLY A 160 -9.78 -6.20 17.09
C GLY A 160 -8.98 -4.97 17.51
N ILE A 161 -9.13 -3.91 16.74
CA ILE A 161 -8.42 -2.65 16.90
C ILE A 161 -9.20 -1.76 17.88
N ASN A 162 -8.52 -1.23 18.92
CA ASN A 162 -9.09 -0.27 19.88
C ASN A 162 -10.44 -0.73 20.47
N GLY A 163 -10.57 -2.02 20.84
CA GLY A 163 -11.78 -2.58 21.45
C GLY A 163 -12.95 -2.82 20.49
N THR A 164 -12.77 -2.62 19.20
CA THR A 164 -13.76 -2.99 18.16
C THR A 164 -13.58 -4.46 17.75
N THR A 165 -14.48 -4.96 16.90
CA THR A 165 -14.35 -6.29 16.26
C THR A 165 -13.58 -6.26 14.94
N ILE A 166 -13.13 -5.08 14.48
CA ILE A 166 -12.39 -4.89 13.24
C ILE A 166 -10.95 -5.32 13.47
N ARG A 167 -10.51 -6.31 12.70
CA ARG A 167 -9.16 -6.88 12.81
C ARG A 167 -8.28 -6.40 11.66
N ALA A 168 -6.99 -6.24 11.94
CA ALA A 168 -6.00 -6.01 10.89
C ALA A 168 -5.77 -7.29 10.06
N GLY A 169 -5.47 -7.11 8.77
CA GLY A 169 -5.13 -8.20 7.84
C GLY A 169 -3.66 -8.28 7.47
N ILE A 170 -2.85 -7.29 7.89
CA ILE A 170 -1.43 -7.16 7.54
C ILE A 170 -0.68 -6.39 8.64
N ILE A 171 0.61 -6.68 8.81
CA ILE A 171 1.50 -5.93 9.72
C ILE A 171 2.30 -4.91 8.91
N LYS A 172 2.27 -3.64 9.29
CA LYS A 172 3.13 -2.58 8.75
C LYS A 172 4.31 -2.31 9.67
N VAL A 173 5.52 -2.27 9.10
CA VAL A 173 6.72 -1.79 9.77
C VAL A 173 7.45 -0.79 8.87
N ALA A 174 8.35 -0.01 9.43
CA ALA A 174 9.10 1.01 8.67
C ALA A 174 10.55 1.07 9.13
N GLY A 175 11.48 1.01 8.17
CA GLY A 175 12.89 1.36 8.38
C GLY A 175 13.18 2.72 7.72
N ASN A 176 13.65 3.68 8.51
CA ASN A 176 13.91 5.06 8.05
C ASN A 176 15.39 5.43 8.10
N LYS A 177 16.25 4.48 8.47
CA LYS A 177 17.70 4.67 8.58
C LYS A 177 18.49 3.44 8.16
N THR A 178 19.75 3.68 7.84
CA THR A 178 20.76 2.65 7.63
C THR A 178 21.98 2.99 8.51
N PRO A 179 22.40 2.09 9.40
CA PRO A 179 21.72 0.84 9.79
C PRO A 179 20.40 1.10 10.53
N LEU A 180 19.52 0.08 10.58
CA LEU A 180 18.30 0.11 11.39
C LEU A 180 18.63 0.49 12.84
N THR A 181 17.85 1.40 13.42
CA THR A 181 17.94 1.78 14.83
C THR A 181 17.54 0.64 15.76
N ASP A 182 17.87 0.71 17.05
CA ASP A 182 17.48 -0.31 18.02
C ASP A 182 15.96 -0.46 18.15
N TRP A 183 15.22 0.66 18.06
CA TRP A 183 13.77 0.63 18.06
C TRP A 183 13.22 -0.06 16.79
N GLU A 184 13.72 0.29 15.62
CA GLU A 184 13.33 -0.36 14.37
C GLU A 184 13.64 -1.86 14.40
N ARG A 185 14.84 -2.25 14.88
CA ARG A 185 15.23 -3.65 15.06
C ARG A 185 14.28 -4.41 16.00
N MET A 186 13.86 -3.79 17.08
CA MET A 186 12.87 -4.35 18.02
C MET A 186 11.53 -4.54 17.33
N VAL A 187 11.02 -3.51 16.66
CA VAL A 187 9.73 -3.54 15.94
C VAL A 187 9.72 -4.62 14.86
N PHE A 188 10.78 -4.70 14.04
CA PHE A 188 10.89 -5.71 12.99
C PHE A 188 10.96 -7.12 13.56
N ARG A 189 11.72 -7.33 14.66
CA ARG A 189 11.80 -8.63 15.32
C ARG A 189 10.44 -9.03 15.91
N ALA A 190 9.75 -8.13 16.59
CA ALA A 190 8.42 -8.38 17.13
C ALA A 190 7.41 -8.74 16.01
N ALA A 191 7.44 -7.98 14.89
CA ALA A 191 6.60 -8.27 13.72
C ALA A 191 6.90 -9.66 13.14
N ALA A 192 8.19 -10.04 12.99
CA ALA A 192 8.58 -11.36 12.50
C ALA A 192 8.08 -12.48 13.42
N LYS A 193 8.10 -12.29 14.76
CA LYS A 193 7.60 -13.28 15.71
C LYS A 193 6.08 -13.47 15.63
N VAL A 194 5.33 -12.37 15.58
CA VAL A 194 3.87 -12.44 15.46
C VAL A 194 3.46 -12.98 14.08
N HIS A 195 4.20 -12.64 13.02
CA HIS A 195 4.04 -13.25 11.70
C HIS A 195 4.18 -14.79 11.75
N GLN A 196 5.22 -15.31 12.43
CA GLN A 196 5.40 -16.77 12.59
C GLN A 196 4.22 -17.43 13.33
N GLU A 197 3.67 -16.77 14.33
CA GLU A 197 2.55 -17.30 15.13
C GLU A 197 1.23 -17.31 14.35
N LEU A 198 0.95 -16.27 13.57
CA LEU A 198 -0.36 -16.02 12.96
C LEU A 198 -0.38 -16.15 11.44
N ASN A 199 0.77 -16.32 10.81
CA ASN A 199 0.94 -16.38 9.35
C ASN A 199 0.29 -15.18 8.62
N VAL A 200 0.49 -13.96 9.16
CA VAL A 200 -0.02 -12.71 8.60
C VAL A 200 1.10 -11.99 7.85
N PRO A 201 0.91 -11.49 6.63
CA PRO A 201 1.96 -10.86 5.85
C PRO A 201 2.50 -9.58 6.48
N ILE A 202 3.73 -9.20 6.11
CA ILE A 202 4.41 -7.98 6.58
C ILE A 202 4.69 -7.06 5.39
N ALA A 203 4.27 -5.80 5.52
CA ALA A 203 4.58 -4.69 4.63
C ALA A 203 5.68 -3.83 5.25
N THR A 204 6.73 -3.48 4.49
CA THR A 204 7.75 -2.58 5.00
C THR A 204 7.79 -1.26 4.23
N HIS A 205 8.03 -0.16 4.94
CA HIS A 205 8.49 1.09 4.34
C HIS A 205 10.01 1.01 4.21
N ALA A 206 10.49 0.82 2.98
CA ALA A 206 11.86 0.38 2.71
C ALA A 206 12.60 1.32 1.76
N ILE A 207 12.42 2.63 1.92
CA ILE A 207 13.15 3.64 1.15
C ILE A 207 14.66 3.45 1.32
N PHE A 208 15.11 3.22 2.56
CA PHE A 208 16.52 3.04 2.89
C PHE A 208 16.83 1.55 3.08
N ASN A 209 17.83 1.07 2.34
CA ASN A 209 18.40 -0.27 2.45
C ASN A 209 17.36 -1.41 2.59
N PRO A 210 16.58 -1.69 1.55
CA PRO A 210 15.58 -2.77 1.58
C PRO A 210 16.20 -4.15 1.89
N GLU A 211 17.45 -4.38 1.48
CA GLU A 211 18.13 -5.65 1.71
C GLU A 211 18.48 -5.86 3.20
N GLU A 212 18.84 -4.81 3.96
CA GLU A 212 19.03 -4.93 5.40
C GLU A 212 17.72 -5.30 6.11
N GLN A 213 16.62 -4.64 5.72
CA GLN A 213 15.30 -4.93 6.28
C GLN A 213 14.87 -6.36 5.98
N PHE A 214 15.06 -6.83 4.75
CA PHE A 214 14.82 -8.21 4.34
C PHE A 214 15.60 -9.18 5.19
N ASN A 215 16.94 -9.01 5.25
CA ASN A 215 17.83 -9.89 5.99
C ASN A 215 17.49 -9.92 7.49
N TRP A 216 17.10 -8.77 8.07
CA TRP A 216 16.73 -8.70 9.48
C TRP A 216 15.42 -9.44 9.77
N LEU A 217 14.39 -9.28 8.93
CA LEU A 217 13.11 -10.00 9.07
C LEU A 217 13.31 -11.52 8.95
N VAL A 218 14.01 -11.97 7.90
CA VAL A 218 14.29 -13.40 7.66
C VAL A 218 15.13 -14.00 8.78
N LYS A 219 16.18 -13.30 9.24
CA LYS A 219 17.00 -13.74 10.39
C LYS A 219 16.15 -13.93 11.65
N ASN A 220 15.09 -13.17 11.85
CA ASN A 220 14.18 -13.29 12.99
C ASN A 220 13.00 -14.23 12.72
N GLY A 221 13.02 -14.96 11.58
CA GLY A 221 12.14 -16.07 11.27
C GLY A 221 10.90 -15.70 10.45
N ALA A 222 10.85 -14.53 9.84
CA ALA A 222 9.77 -14.23 8.90
C ALA A 222 9.89 -15.08 7.63
N ASP A 223 8.76 -15.58 7.11
CA ASP A 223 8.69 -16.20 5.79
C ASP A 223 8.92 -15.14 4.71
N PRO A 224 10.01 -15.23 3.93
CA PRO A 224 10.33 -14.24 2.93
C PRO A 224 9.22 -14.08 1.87
N THR A 225 8.43 -15.12 1.61
CA THR A 225 7.34 -15.07 0.63
C THR A 225 6.13 -14.24 1.08
N LYS A 226 6.10 -13.85 2.35
CA LYS A 226 5.09 -13.00 2.99
C LYS A 226 5.60 -11.61 3.34
N LEU A 227 6.70 -11.19 2.73
CA LEU A 227 7.31 -9.87 2.90
C LEU A 227 7.20 -9.06 1.61
N PHE A 228 6.80 -7.79 1.71
CA PHE A 228 7.03 -6.84 0.63
C PHE A 228 7.72 -5.55 1.10
N PHE A 229 8.49 -4.94 0.20
CA PHE A 229 9.33 -3.78 0.42
C PHE A 229 8.87 -2.65 -0.46
N SER A 230 8.33 -1.58 0.16
CA SER A 230 7.79 -0.41 -0.56
C SER A 230 8.85 0.65 -0.78
N HIS A 231 8.65 1.48 -1.80
CA HIS A 231 9.47 2.65 -2.12
C HIS A 231 10.92 2.31 -2.50
N THR A 232 11.17 1.10 -2.95
CA THR A 232 12.51 0.67 -3.35
C THR A 232 13.04 1.41 -4.57
N GLU A 233 12.15 2.04 -5.33
CA GLU A 233 12.41 2.88 -6.49
C GLU A 233 12.73 4.35 -6.13
N ALA A 234 12.53 4.77 -4.89
CA ALA A 234 12.75 6.14 -4.43
C ALA A 234 14.25 6.49 -4.39
N LYS A 235 14.72 7.30 -5.33
CA LYS A 235 16.16 7.57 -5.52
C LYS A 235 16.84 8.23 -4.33
N PHE A 236 16.13 9.08 -3.59
CA PHE A 236 16.72 9.72 -2.41
C PHE A 236 17.13 8.71 -1.32
N GLY A 237 16.56 7.52 -1.34
CA GLY A 237 16.89 6.44 -0.42
C GLY A 237 18.04 5.53 -0.88
N TRP A 238 18.50 5.67 -2.13
CA TRP A 238 19.52 4.77 -2.70
C TRP A 238 20.94 4.98 -2.14
N GLY A 239 21.19 6.09 -1.41
CA GLY A 239 22.49 6.30 -0.77
C GLY A 239 23.67 6.42 -1.75
N GLY A 240 23.40 6.89 -2.97
CA GLY A 240 24.41 7.04 -4.03
C GLY A 240 24.56 5.79 -4.94
N LEU A 241 23.75 4.75 -4.74
CA LEU A 241 23.74 3.61 -5.66
C LEU A 241 23.21 4.01 -7.04
N THR A 242 23.75 3.37 -8.07
CA THR A 242 23.18 3.46 -9.43
C THR A 242 21.89 2.65 -9.51
N ARG A 243 21.13 2.87 -10.57
CA ARG A 243 19.92 2.10 -10.89
C ARG A 243 20.21 0.59 -11.00
N GLU A 244 21.35 0.25 -11.60
CA GLU A 244 21.79 -1.13 -11.79
C GLU A 244 22.13 -1.79 -10.43
N GLN A 245 22.86 -1.08 -9.57
CA GLN A 245 23.19 -1.56 -8.22
C GLN A 245 21.93 -1.75 -7.35
N MET A 246 20.98 -0.83 -7.43
CA MET A 246 19.68 -1.00 -6.78
C MET A 246 18.95 -2.23 -7.36
N GLY A 247 18.91 -2.36 -8.68
CA GLY A 247 18.32 -3.52 -9.36
C GLY A 247 18.92 -4.86 -8.89
N GLU A 248 20.23 -4.93 -8.68
CA GLU A 248 20.89 -6.12 -8.12
C GLU A 248 20.42 -6.43 -6.69
N GLN A 249 20.23 -5.41 -5.84
CA GLN A 249 19.67 -5.62 -4.50
C GLN A 249 18.24 -6.21 -4.58
N LEU A 250 17.40 -5.63 -5.44
CA LEU A 250 16.03 -6.12 -5.62
C LEU A 250 15.99 -7.55 -6.14
N LEU A 251 16.90 -7.92 -7.05
CA LEU A 251 17.04 -9.30 -7.52
C LEU A 251 17.46 -10.26 -6.39
N ARG A 252 18.34 -9.85 -5.47
CA ARG A 252 18.69 -10.68 -4.30
C ARG A 252 17.51 -10.90 -3.38
N ILE A 253 16.72 -9.84 -3.10
CA ILE A 253 15.50 -9.95 -2.30
C ILE A 253 14.48 -10.87 -3.00
N ALA A 254 14.27 -10.71 -4.31
CA ALA A 254 13.35 -11.55 -5.08
C ALA A 254 13.76 -13.02 -5.09
N LYS A 255 15.05 -13.31 -5.29
CA LYS A 255 15.62 -14.67 -5.18
C LYS A 255 15.42 -15.27 -3.80
N GLY A 256 15.49 -14.45 -2.75
CA GLY A 256 15.22 -14.85 -1.37
C GLY A 256 13.72 -15.04 -1.07
N GLY A 257 12.82 -14.72 -1.99
CA GLY A 257 11.36 -14.89 -1.85
C GLY A 257 10.56 -13.59 -1.63
N GLY A 258 11.21 -12.46 -1.31
CA GLY A 258 10.57 -11.18 -1.05
C GLY A 258 9.88 -10.56 -2.27
N HIS A 259 8.91 -9.70 -2.03
CA HIS A 259 8.20 -8.94 -3.07
C HIS A 259 8.64 -7.49 -3.06
N MET A 260 8.73 -6.88 -4.24
CA MET A 260 8.98 -5.46 -4.43
C MET A 260 7.67 -4.76 -4.73
N MET A 261 7.40 -3.70 -3.96
CA MET A 261 6.22 -2.88 -4.07
C MET A 261 6.59 -1.53 -4.68
N PHE A 262 6.20 -1.31 -5.92
CA PHE A 262 6.39 -0.05 -6.65
C PHE A 262 5.15 0.82 -6.50
N ASN A 263 5.31 2.03 -6.01
CA ASN A 263 4.21 2.93 -5.71
C ASN A 263 4.50 4.43 -5.98
N ASN A 264 5.71 4.76 -6.44
CA ASN A 264 6.07 6.13 -6.79
C ASN A 264 5.60 6.54 -8.19
N PHE A 265 4.58 5.89 -8.73
CA PHE A 265 3.93 6.34 -9.97
C PHE A 265 3.43 7.78 -9.79
N GLY A 266 3.82 8.68 -10.70
CA GLY A 266 3.48 10.10 -10.62
C GLY A 266 4.37 10.94 -9.69
N TYR A 267 5.43 10.37 -9.09
CA TYR A 267 6.44 11.09 -8.29
C TYR A 267 7.74 11.30 -9.07
N ALA A 268 7.64 11.93 -10.25
CA ALA A 268 8.78 12.14 -11.15
C ALA A 268 9.91 12.98 -10.54
N PHE A 269 9.63 13.79 -9.52
CA PHE A 269 10.63 14.60 -8.81
C PHE A 269 11.64 13.74 -8.03
N ASP A 270 11.27 12.52 -7.63
CA ASP A 270 12.13 11.59 -6.91
C ASP A 270 12.43 10.32 -7.73
N THR A 271 11.43 9.80 -8.43
CA THR A 271 11.54 8.55 -9.18
C THR A 271 11.31 8.81 -10.67
N PRO A 272 12.37 9.00 -11.48
CA PRO A 272 12.25 9.11 -12.93
C PRO A 272 11.54 7.88 -13.51
N TRP A 273 10.66 8.12 -14.48
CA TRP A 273 9.86 7.05 -15.11
C TRP A 273 10.71 5.91 -15.69
N GLU A 274 11.83 6.26 -16.32
CA GLU A 274 12.76 5.29 -16.89
C GLU A 274 13.41 4.39 -15.84
N ASP A 275 13.66 4.89 -14.64
CA ASP A 275 14.23 4.10 -13.54
C ASP A 275 13.18 3.13 -12.98
N LEU A 276 11.94 3.61 -12.79
CA LEU A 276 10.81 2.77 -12.36
C LEU A 276 10.56 1.62 -13.34
N VAL A 277 10.47 1.94 -14.65
CA VAL A 277 10.27 0.96 -15.71
C VAL A 277 11.43 -0.04 -15.76
N TYR A 278 12.66 0.43 -15.64
CA TYR A 278 13.85 -0.42 -15.62
C TYR A 278 13.79 -1.45 -14.49
N LEU A 279 13.51 -1.02 -13.25
CA LEU A 279 13.49 -1.91 -12.08
C LEU A 279 12.38 -2.97 -12.19
N ILE A 280 11.18 -2.58 -12.64
CA ILE A 280 10.08 -3.53 -12.87
C ILE A 280 10.44 -4.52 -13.98
N ARG A 281 11.00 -4.03 -15.09
CA ARG A 281 11.43 -4.84 -16.23
C ARG A 281 12.50 -5.84 -15.82
N LEU A 282 13.51 -5.38 -15.09
CA LEU A 282 14.60 -6.22 -14.60
C LEU A 282 14.07 -7.43 -13.80
N LEU A 283 13.09 -7.22 -12.93
CA LEU A 283 12.47 -8.32 -12.17
C LEU A 283 11.70 -9.27 -13.09
N CYS A 284 10.92 -8.74 -14.03
CA CYS A 284 10.14 -9.56 -14.97
C CYS A 284 11.03 -10.42 -15.88
N ASP A 285 12.09 -9.83 -16.43
CA ASP A 285 13.01 -10.49 -17.36
C ASP A 285 13.86 -11.57 -16.66
N ASN A 286 14.08 -11.43 -15.34
CA ASN A 286 14.74 -12.45 -14.53
C ASN A 286 13.77 -13.49 -13.91
N GLY A 287 12.49 -13.53 -14.35
CA GLY A 287 11.52 -14.55 -13.93
C GLY A 287 10.77 -14.20 -12.65
N PHE A 288 10.94 -12.99 -12.10
CA PHE A 288 10.31 -12.54 -10.85
C PHE A 288 9.06 -11.67 -11.04
N ARG A 289 8.35 -11.81 -12.17
CA ARG A 289 7.06 -11.14 -12.40
C ARG A 289 6.09 -11.33 -11.23
N ASN A 290 6.06 -12.53 -10.66
CA ASN A 290 5.22 -12.88 -9.53
C ASN A 290 5.64 -12.27 -8.19
N LYS A 291 6.73 -11.50 -8.17
CA LYS A 291 7.24 -10.76 -7.01
C LYS A 291 7.03 -9.24 -7.13
N VAL A 292 6.46 -8.78 -8.23
CA VAL A 292 6.16 -7.38 -8.47
C VAL A 292 4.74 -7.06 -7.96
N LEU A 293 4.63 -6.04 -7.13
CA LEU A 293 3.38 -5.45 -6.66
C LEU A 293 3.36 -3.97 -7.07
N THR A 294 2.19 -3.42 -7.35
CA THR A 294 2.04 -2.00 -7.71
C THR A 294 0.87 -1.38 -6.96
N SER A 295 0.99 -0.11 -6.58
CA SER A 295 -0.07 0.67 -5.93
C SER A 295 0.15 2.16 -6.16
N SER A 296 -0.70 3.02 -5.60
CA SER A 296 -0.56 4.47 -5.77
C SER A 296 0.16 5.14 -4.61
N ASP A 297 0.11 4.58 -3.41
CA ASP A 297 0.55 5.25 -2.18
C ASP A 297 -0.05 6.66 -2.07
N CYS A 298 -1.35 6.73 -2.28
CA CYS A 298 -2.08 7.97 -2.19
C CYS A 298 -2.46 8.23 -0.74
N TYR A 299 -2.20 9.44 -0.26
CA TYR A 299 -2.51 9.87 1.09
C TYR A 299 -2.87 11.35 1.15
N TRP A 300 -3.45 11.79 2.26
CA TRP A 300 -3.65 13.20 2.58
C TRP A 300 -3.57 13.41 4.09
N HIS A 301 -3.23 14.61 4.46
CA HIS A 301 -3.09 14.99 5.86
C HIS A 301 -3.45 16.47 6.05
N TRP A 302 -3.62 16.87 7.29
CA TRP A 302 -3.85 18.27 7.65
C TRP A 302 -2.53 18.93 8.07
N ASN A 303 -2.22 20.08 7.48
CA ASN A 303 -1.08 20.92 7.86
C ASN A 303 -1.56 22.37 7.96
N ASN A 304 -1.46 22.96 9.17
CA ASN A 304 -1.88 24.33 9.46
C ASN A 304 -3.30 24.64 8.95
N GLY A 305 -4.25 23.75 9.18
CA GLY A 305 -5.65 23.90 8.77
C GLY A 305 -5.94 23.72 7.28
N LYS A 306 -4.90 23.40 6.46
CA LYS A 306 -5.02 23.09 5.03
C LYS A 306 -4.89 21.60 4.81
N MET A 307 -5.73 21.02 3.96
CA MET A 307 -5.58 19.64 3.50
C MET A 307 -4.51 19.59 2.40
N ILE A 308 -3.50 18.77 2.63
CA ILE A 308 -2.44 18.45 1.69
C ILE A 308 -2.73 17.07 1.11
N VAL A 309 -2.72 16.94 -0.21
CA VAL A 309 -2.92 15.67 -0.91
C VAL A 309 -1.57 15.21 -1.47
N ASN A 310 -1.12 14.05 -1.02
CA ASN A 310 0.25 13.57 -1.28
C ASN A 310 1.27 14.64 -0.78
N VAL A 311 2.03 15.24 -1.67
CA VAL A 311 3.00 16.31 -1.39
C VAL A 311 2.69 17.56 -2.23
N ASP A 312 1.41 17.89 -2.43
CA ASP A 312 0.96 18.98 -3.32
C ASP A 312 1.32 20.39 -2.82
N ASP A 313 1.77 20.52 -1.58
CA ASP A 313 2.29 21.77 -1.03
C ASP A 313 3.68 22.13 -1.57
N VAL A 314 4.47 21.13 -1.99
CA VAL A 314 5.81 21.31 -2.59
C VAL A 314 5.87 20.82 -4.05
N HIS A 315 5.03 19.89 -4.43
CA HIS A 315 4.89 19.30 -5.77
C HIS A 315 3.43 19.31 -6.21
N PRO A 316 2.91 20.47 -6.70
CA PRO A 316 1.50 20.66 -7.02
C PRO A 316 0.91 19.65 -8.01
N GLU A 317 1.74 19.09 -8.90
CA GLU A 317 1.36 18.05 -9.86
C GLU A 317 0.84 16.78 -9.17
N THR A 318 1.31 16.50 -7.96
CA THR A 318 0.93 15.29 -7.22
C THR A 318 -0.51 15.32 -6.69
N ARG A 319 -1.15 16.51 -6.67
CA ARG A 319 -2.54 16.66 -6.25
C ARG A 319 -3.51 15.82 -7.08
N GLN A 320 -3.18 15.53 -8.33
CA GLN A 320 -4.01 14.74 -9.24
C GLN A 320 -3.85 13.22 -9.05
N LYS A 321 -2.88 12.80 -8.25
CA LYS A 321 -2.64 11.41 -7.94
C LYS A 321 -3.65 10.94 -6.88
N THR A 322 -4.71 10.27 -7.34
CA THR A 322 -5.75 9.64 -6.54
C THR A 322 -5.57 8.12 -6.54
N TYR A 323 -6.43 7.36 -5.87
CA TYR A 323 -6.42 5.89 -6.02
C TYR A 323 -6.68 5.45 -7.46
N ALA A 324 -7.50 6.19 -8.20
CA ALA A 324 -7.79 5.89 -9.60
C ALA A 324 -6.57 6.04 -10.52
N TYR A 325 -5.57 6.84 -10.13
CA TYR A 325 -4.36 7.14 -10.92
C TYR A 325 -3.67 5.87 -11.42
N MET A 326 -3.64 4.81 -10.59
CA MET A 326 -3.03 3.54 -11.00
C MET A 326 -3.68 2.98 -12.28
N ILE A 327 -4.99 3.10 -12.43
CA ILE A 327 -5.74 2.58 -13.58
C ILE A 327 -5.81 3.60 -14.72
N THR A 328 -5.99 4.88 -14.41
CA THR A 328 -6.23 5.93 -15.43
C THR A 328 -4.96 6.43 -16.10
N ASP A 329 -3.82 6.36 -15.42
CA ASP A 329 -2.56 6.95 -15.85
C ASP A 329 -1.40 5.92 -15.86
N ALA A 330 -1.09 5.28 -14.72
CA ALA A 330 0.06 4.39 -14.59
C ALA A 330 -0.05 3.14 -15.47
N VAL A 331 -1.21 2.47 -15.52
CA VAL A 331 -1.41 1.28 -16.37
C VAL A 331 -1.27 1.62 -17.87
N PRO A 332 -1.92 2.67 -18.43
CA PRO A 332 -1.67 3.09 -19.80
C PRO A 332 -0.20 3.37 -20.12
N ASP A 333 0.53 3.99 -19.18
CA ASP A 333 1.94 4.31 -19.39
C ASP A 333 2.84 3.07 -19.29
N LEU A 334 2.53 2.11 -18.41
CA LEU A 334 3.20 0.79 -18.40
C LEU A 334 2.98 0.02 -19.72
N LEU A 335 1.75 0.02 -20.25
CA LEU A 335 1.45 -0.61 -21.53
C LEU A 335 2.24 0.05 -22.67
N LYS A 336 2.33 1.39 -22.73
CA LYS A 336 3.17 2.12 -23.69
C LYS A 336 4.66 1.79 -23.53
N ALA A 337 5.11 1.57 -22.28
CA ALA A 337 6.47 1.12 -22.00
C ALA A 337 6.71 -0.34 -22.42
N GLY A 338 5.68 -1.06 -22.93
CA GLY A 338 5.79 -2.41 -23.48
C GLY A 338 5.56 -3.53 -22.46
N PHE A 339 4.98 -3.24 -21.30
CA PHE A 339 4.42 -4.30 -20.45
C PHE A 339 3.15 -4.85 -21.09
N SER A 340 2.91 -6.13 -20.95
CA SER A 340 1.71 -6.78 -21.48
C SER A 340 0.51 -6.66 -20.53
N ALA A 341 -0.70 -6.89 -21.04
CA ALA A 341 -1.89 -7.01 -20.19
C ALA A 341 -1.73 -8.11 -19.11
N LYS A 342 -0.98 -9.19 -19.42
CA LYS A 342 -0.65 -10.26 -18.47
C LYS A 342 0.27 -9.76 -17.33
N ASP A 343 1.15 -8.83 -17.61
CA ASP A 343 1.99 -8.21 -16.58
C ASP A 343 1.12 -7.36 -15.64
N ILE A 344 0.23 -6.54 -16.20
CA ILE A 344 -0.70 -5.70 -15.44
C ILE A 344 -1.64 -6.56 -14.57
N GLN A 345 -2.19 -7.65 -15.13
CA GLN A 345 -3.00 -8.62 -14.40
C GLN A 345 -2.20 -9.22 -13.22
N ALA A 346 -0.95 -9.61 -13.47
CA ALA A 346 -0.09 -10.15 -12.41
C ALA A 346 0.13 -9.12 -11.29
N PHE A 347 0.45 -7.87 -11.62
CA PHE A 347 0.82 -6.84 -10.66
C PHE A 347 -0.33 -6.39 -9.76
N LEU A 348 -1.54 -6.29 -10.33
CA LEU A 348 -2.71 -5.70 -9.67
C LEU A 348 -3.73 -6.72 -9.16
N VAL A 349 -3.68 -7.98 -9.62
CA VAL A 349 -4.68 -9.00 -9.27
C VAL A 349 -4.02 -10.25 -8.70
N ASP A 350 -3.19 -10.94 -9.49
CA ASP A 350 -2.70 -12.28 -9.12
C ASP A 350 -1.69 -12.23 -7.98
N ASN A 351 -0.75 -11.29 -8.01
CA ASN A 351 0.31 -11.17 -7.00
C ASN A 351 -0.21 -10.70 -5.65
N PRO A 352 -1.09 -9.66 -5.55
CA PRO A 352 -1.74 -9.32 -4.28
C PRO A 352 -2.49 -10.49 -3.66
N ALA A 353 -3.30 -11.21 -4.44
CA ALA A 353 -4.05 -12.36 -3.97
C ALA A 353 -3.10 -13.48 -3.45
N ARG A 354 -2.05 -13.79 -4.19
CA ARG A 354 -1.02 -14.80 -3.81
C ARG A 354 -0.23 -14.37 -2.58
N PHE A 355 0.07 -13.09 -2.45
CA PHE A 355 0.81 -12.56 -1.30
C PHE A 355 0.06 -12.77 0.02
N PHE A 356 -1.26 -12.59 0.00
CA PHE A 356 -2.11 -12.82 1.17
C PHE A 356 -2.48 -14.31 1.37
N ALA A 357 -2.48 -15.14 0.33
CA ALA A 357 -2.77 -16.57 0.39
C ALA A 357 -1.69 -17.38 1.15
#